data_535a42a67a7b23175a988c22357403fe
#
_entry.id   535a42a67a7b23175a988c22357403fe
#
_cell.length_a   1.000
_cell.length_b   1.000
_cell.length_c   1.000
_cell.angle_alpha   90.00
_cell.angle_beta   90.00
_cell.angle_gamma   90.00
#
_symmetry.space_group_name_H-M   'P 1'
#
loop_
_entity.id
_entity.type
_entity.pdbx_description
1 polymer ?
#
loop_
_entity_poly.entity_id
_entity_poly.type
_entity_poly.pdbx_seq_one_letter_code
_entity_poly.pdbx_strand_id
1 'polypeptide(L)'
;MKKYFLLAFIALGIGFTACDDDEKLEYVEVIEDSQPSAVIPAKGFYVANEDWFGHDNGTMNYFKVNGDGYDVVYRAYRAANEDETLGVTTQFGTTWGDNIYLLSKQGNRFVVADANTLKKKAVFTDIGGDGRSFVGVDDKLGYIGYSSGIRQFDIT
;
A
#
# COMPACT_ATOMS: atom_id res chain seq x y z
N MET A 1 80.83 7.78 7.33
CA MET A 1 79.71 8.63 7.75
C MET A 1 78.49 8.18 6.93
N LYS A 2 77.61 7.42 7.59
CA LYS A 2 76.41 6.85 6.96
C LYS A 2 75.21 7.77 7.30
N LYS A 3 74.61 8.36 6.26
CA LYS A 3 73.40 9.16 6.42
C LYS A 3 72.20 8.19 6.31
N TYR A 4 71.45 8.03 7.35
CA TYR A 4 70.19 7.31 7.37
C TYR A 4 69.08 8.22 6.84
N PHE A 5 68.47 7.85 5.70
CA PHE A 5 67.32 8.49 5.16
C PHE A 5 66.10 7.84 5.77
N LEU A 6 65.42 8.58 6.64
CA LEU A 6 64.15 8.11 7.27
C LEU A 6 63.00 8.46 6.29
N LEU A 7 62.49 7.47 5.61
CA LEU A 7 61.26 7.61 4.81
C LEU A 7 60.06 7.51 5.75
N ALA A 8 59.41 8.61 6.01
CA ALA A 8 58.14 8.66 6.70
C ALA A 8 57.03 8.29 5.70
N PHE A 9 56.46 7.09 5.83
CA PHE A 9 55.21 6.75 5.17
C PHE A 9 54.05 7.45 5.85
N ILE A 10 53.51 8.46 5.19
CA ILE A 10 52.24 9.04 5.57
C ILE A 10 51.16 8.12 4.98
N ALA A 11 50.60 7.24 5.80
CA ALA A 11 49.39 6.52 5.45
C ALA A 11 48.21 7.51 5.46
N LEU A 12 47.78 7.94 4.27
CA LEU A 12 46.47 8.57 4.13
C LEU A 12 45.41 7.51 4.42
N GLY A 13 44.95 7.49 5.65
CA GLY A 13 43.72 6.83 6.00
C GLY A 13 42.54 7.55 5.37
N ILE A 14 42.06 7.04 4.22
CA ILE A 14 40.77 7.43 3.70
C ILE A 14 39.75 6.78 4.66
N GLY A 15 39.33 7.58 5.64
CA GLY A 15 38.23 7.21 6.49
C GLY A 15 36.95 7.18 5.61
N PHE A 16 36.48 5.99 5.32
CA PHE A 16 35.09 5.81 4.93
C PHE A 16 34.30 6.14 6.19
N THR A 17 33.82 7.38 6.30
CA THR A 17 32.70 7.65 7.18
C THR A 17 31.52 6.98 6.56
N ALA A 18 31.26 5.73 6.93
CA ALA A 18 29.92 5.18 6.85
C ALA A 18 29.02 6.20 7.56
N CYS A 19 27.99 6.65 6.89
CA CYS A 19 26.93 7.41 7.52
C CYS A 19 26.32 6.51 8.59
N ASP A 20 26.83 6.67 9.79
CA ASP A 20 26.22 6.16 11.00
C ASP A 20 25.39 7.32 11.55
N ASP A 21 24.39 7.72 10.73
CA ASP A 21 23.29 8.50 11.22
C ASP A 21 22.38 7.52 11.98
N ASP A 22 22.79 7.24 13.21
CA ASP A 22 21.87 6.83 14.25
C ASP A 22 20.89 7.99 14.50
N GLU A 23 20.10 8.36 13.49
CA GLU A 23 18.84 9.03 13.74
C GLU A 23 18.04 8.07 14.61
N LYS A 24 18.07 8.32 15.90
CA LYS A 24 17.08 7.75 16.81
C LYS A 24 15.75 8.04 16.15
N LEU A 25 15.14 7.00 15.57
CA LEU A 25 13.76 7.04 15.19
C LEU A 25 13.02 7.42 16.48
N GLU A 26 12.70 8.68 16.61
CA GLU A 26 11.82 9.18 17.65
C GLU A 26 10.50 8.50 17.35
N TYR A 27 10.18 7.44 18.10
CA TYR A 27 8.89 6.79 18.00
C TYR A 27 7.87 7.85 18.34
N VAL A 28 7.23 8.37 17.32
CA VAL A 28 6.01 9.14 17.50
C VAL A 28 5.05 8.17 18.16
N GLU A 29 4.75 8.41 19.42
CA GLU A 29 3.73 7.67 20.14
C GLU A 29 2.44 7.85 19.34
N VAL A 30 2.08 6.85 18.55
CA VAL A 30 0.82 6.84 17.82
C VAL A 30 -0.24 6.81 18.89
N ILE A 31 -0.95 7.92 19.03
CA ILE A 31 -2.12 8.00 19.90
C ILE A 31 -3.12 7.03 19.31
N GLU A 32 -3.26 5.85 19.93
CA GLU A 32 -4.12 4.75 19.49
C GLU A 32 -5.63 5.10 19.40
N ASP A 33 -6.00 6.33 19.74
CA ASP A 33 -7.39 6.70 20.04
C ASP A 33 -8.18 7.30 18.87
N SER A 34 -7.63 7.33 17.64
CA SER A 34 -8.34 7.95 16.51
C SER A 34 -8.35 7.17 15.21
N GLN A 35 -7.93 5.92 15.22
CA GLN A 35 -8.06 5.06 14.05
C GLN A 35 -9.45 4.41 14.08
N PRO A 36 -10.33 4.70 13.11
CA PRO A 36 -11.50 3.84 12.96
C PRO A 36 -10.96 2.42 12.73
N SER A 37 -11.34 1.52 13.62
CA SER A 37 -10.93 0.12 13.51
C SER A 37 -11.29 -0.36 12.12
N ALA A 38 -10.29 -0.73 11.33
CA ALA A 38 -10.56 -1.42 10.07
C ALA A 38 -11.48 -2.58 10.39
N VAL A 39 -12.68 -2.60 9.84
CA VAL A 39 -13.58 -3.74 9.95
C VAL A 39 -12.96 -4.84 9.08
N ILE A 40 -12.01 -5.54 9.65
CA ILE A 40 -11.53 -6.78 9.05
C ILE A 40 -12.68 -7.77 9.25
N PRO A 41 -13.19 -8.40 8.17
CA PRO A 41 -14.18 -9.46 8.31
C PRO A 41 -13.69 -10.42 9.38
N ALA A 42 -14.50 -10.67 10.40
CA ALA A 42 -14.10 -11.16 11.73
C ALA A 42 -13.24 -12.44 11.77
N LYS A 43 -12.95 -13.07 10.62
CA LYS A 43 -12.06 -14.25 10.49
C LYS A 43 -11.52 -14.41 9.07
N GLY A 44 -10.74 -13.46 8.58
CA GLY A 44 -10.14 -13.62 7.25
C GLY A 44 -9.33 -12.39 6.81
N PHE A 45 -8.76 -12.50 5.62
CA PHE A 45 -8.00 -11.41 5.01
C PHE A 45 -8.19 -11.41 3.49
N TYR A 46 -7.96 -10.26 2.90
CA TYR A 46 -7.95 -10.08 1.45
C TYR A 46 -6.53 -10.09 0.91
N VAL A 47 -6.38 -10.65 -0.28
CA VAL A 47 -5.14 -10.57 -1.07
C VAL A 47 -5.48 -9.91 -2.39
N ALA A 48 -4.95 -8.72 -2.62
CA ALA A 48 -4.99 -8.08 -3.92
C ALA A 48 -3.89 -8.68 -4.81
N ASN A 49 -4.27 -9.08 -6.02
CA ASN A 49 -3.35 -9.65 -7.00
C ASN A 49 -3.25 -8.70 -8.16
N GLU A 50 -2.01 -8.37 -8.53
CA GLU A 50 -1.72 -7.52 -9.68
C GLU A 50 -2.08 -8.19 -11.00
N ASP A 51 -2.05 -9.54 -11.01
CA ASP A 51 -2.14 -10.39 -12.19
C ASP A 51 -1.04 -10.07 -13.22
N TRP A 52 -1.25 -10.27 -14.51
CA TRP A 52 -0.23 -10.02 -15.51
C TRP A 52 -0.07 -8.53 -15.76
N PHE A 53 1.05 -7.98 -15.33
CA PHE A 53 1.36 -6.56 -15.40
C PHE A 53 1.05 -5.94 -16.77
N GLY A 54 0.19 -4.92 -16.76
CA GLY A 54 -0.16 -4.16 -17.95
C GLY A 54 -1.09 -4.87 -18.95
N HIS A 55 -1.51 -6.10 -18.70
CA HIS A 55 -2.34 -6.88 -19.62
C HIS A 55 -3.68 -7.27 -19.02
N ASP A 56 -3.69 -7.74 -17.78
CA ASP A 56 -4.90 -8.22 -17.13
C ASP A 56 -5.38 -7.28 -16.03
N ASN A 57 -6.68 -7.32 -15.80
CA ASN A 57 -7.25 -6.66 -14.65
C ASN A 57 -6.86 -7.40 -13.38
N GLY A 58 -6.40 -6.67 -12.39
CA GLY A 58 -6.10 -7.21 -11.09
C GLY A 58 -7.32 -7.84 -10.43
N THR A 59 -7.07 -8.75 -9.52
CA THR A 59 -8.10 -9.47 -8.79
C THR A 59 -7.92 -9.34 -7.30
N MET A 60 -8.95 -9.72 -6.55
CA MET A 60 -8.88 -9.83 -5.11
C MET A 60 -9.47 -11.15 -4.66
N ASN A 61 -8.70 -11.89 -3.88
CA ASN A 61 -9.12 -13.11 -3.24
C ASN A 61 -9.43 -12.88 -1.77
N TYR A 62 -10.41 -13.58 -1.24
CA TYR A 62 -10.73 -13.58 0.18
C TYR A 62 -10.37 -14.92 0.80
N PHE A 63 -9.60 -14.89 1.88
CA PHE A 63 -9.21 -16.05 2.68
C PHE A 63 -9.95 -16.00 4.00
N LYS A 64 -10.91 -16.89 4.16
CA LYS A 64 -11.68 -17.03 5.39
C LYS A 64 -11.04 -18.09 6.27
N VAL A 65 -10.78 -17.77 7.54
CA VAL A 65 -10.24 -18.76 8.49
C VAL A 65 -11.24 -19.89 8.69
N ASN A 66 -10.77 -21.13 8.56
CA ASN A 66 -11.54 -22.35 8.76
C ASN A 66 -10.66 -23.39 9.50
N GLY A 67 -10.87 -23.52 10.82
CA GLY A 67 -10.00 -24.34 11.66
C GLY A 67 -8.55 -23.88 11.60
N ASP A 68 -7.65 -24.80 11.24
CA ASP A 68 -6.22 -24.56 11.06
C ASP A 68 -5.85 -24.12 9.62
N GLY A 69 -6.84 -23.88 8.76
CA GLY A 69 -6.66 -23.53 7.36
C GLY A 69 -7.55 -22.37 6.90
N TYR A 70 -7.73 -22.29 5.58
CA TYR A 70 -8.52 -21.24 4.95
C TYR A 70 -9.43 -21.80 3.87
N ASP A 71 -10.68 -21.32 3.82
CA ASP A 71 -11.52 -21.39 2.63
C ASP A 71 -11.21 -20.19 1.75
N VAL A 72 -11.04 -20.41 0.45
CA VAL A 72 -10.63 -19.33 -0.46
C VAL A 72 -11.77 -19.00 -1.43
N VAL A 73 -12.17 -17.73 -1.45
CA VAL A 73 -13.05 -17.19 -2.48
C VAL A 73 -12.17 -16.47 -3.50
N TYR A 74 -12.00 -17.08 -4.66
CA TYR A 74 -11.25 -16.50 -5.77
C TYR A 74 -12.04 -15.39 -6.45
N ARG A 75 -11.34 -14.30 -6.83
CA ARG A 75 -11.92 -13.17 -7.53
C ARG A 75 -13.13 -12.59 -6.79
N ALA A 76 -13.02 -12.47 -5.47
CA ALA A 76 -14.12 -12.15 -4.56
C ALA A 76 -14.82 -10.82 -4.93
N TYR A 77 -14.09 -9.80 -5.41
CA TYR A 77 -14.69 -8.56 -5.88
C TYR A 77 -15.59 -8.80 -7.12
N ARG A 78 -15.13 -9.55 -8.10
CA ARG A 78 -15.92 -9.88 -9.29
C ARG A 78 -17.17 -10.66 -8.96
N ALA A 79 -17.03 -11.65 -8.08
CA ALA A 79 -18.18 -12.45 -7.59
C ALA A 79 -19.23 -11.59 -6.89
N ALA A 80 -18.81 -10.53 -6.20
CA ALA A 80 -19.72 -9.59 -5.54
C ALA A 80 -20.35 -8.56 -6.48
N ASN A 81 -19.82 -8.33 -7.69
CA ASN A 81 -20.16 -7.21 -8.57
C ASN A 81 -20.45 -7.63 -10.03
N GLU A 82 -21.16 -8.75 -10.24
CA GLU A 82 -21.64 -9.18 -11.57
C GLU A 82 -20.50 -9.26 -12.62
N ASP A 83 -19.36 -9.85 -12.22
CA ASP A 83 -18.15 -9.97 -13.02
C ASP A 83 -17.42 -8.64 -13.36
N GLU A 84 -17.79 -7.53 -12.73
CA GLU A 84 -17.05 -6.28 -12.87
C GLU A 84 -15.60 -6.46 -12.38
N THR A 85 -14.65 -5.88 -13.10
CA THR A 85 -13.24 -5.99 -12.79
C THR A 85 -12.73 -4.79 -11.98
N LEU A 86 -11.61 -4.93 -11.30
CA LEU A 86 -10.94 -3.83 -10.59
C LEU A 86 -10.31 -2.88 -11.62
N GLY A 87 -9.18 -3.15 -12.13
CA GLY A 87 -8.45 -2.37 -13.11
C GLY A 87 -7.14 -3.08 -13.43
N VAL A 88 -6.51 -2.67 -14.51
CA VAL A 88 -5.25 -3.27 -14.92
C VAL A 88 -4.16 -2.94 -13.89
N THR A 89 -3.44 -3.96 -13.44
CA THR A 89 -2.35 -3.81 -12.47
C THR A 89 -2.84 -3.22 -11.14
N THR A 90 -3.78 -3.90 -10.47
CA THR A 90 -4.22 -3.52 -9.12
C THR A 90 -3.11 -3.80 -8.12
N GLN A 91 -2.48 -2.76 -7.58
CA GLN A 91 -1.28 -2.87 -6.76
C GLN A 91 -1.48 -2.54 -5.30
N PHE A 92 -2.57 -1.90 -4.95
CA PHE A 92 -2.77 -1.44 -3.59
C PHE A 92 -4.21 -1.66 -3.14
N GLY A 93 -4.35 -2.10 -1.91
CA GLY A 93 -5.64 -2.21 -1.23
C GLY A 93 -5.48 -1.92 0.25
N THR A 94 -6.40 -1.17 0.81
CA THR A 94 -6.47 -0.90 2.24
C THR A 94 -7.91 -0.72 2.69
N THR A 95 -8.17 -0.94 3.96
CA THR A 95 -9.46 -0.65 4.58
C THR A 95 -9.39 0.64 5.37
N TRP A 96 -10.48 1.40 5.34
CA TRP A 96 -10.68 2.57 6.19
C TRP A 96 -12.17 2.75 6.47
N GLY A 97 -12.55 2.82 7.74
CA GLY A 97 -13.95 2.74 8.13
C GLY A 97 -14.58 1.43 7.59
N ASP A 98 -15.79 1.54 7.07
CA ASP A 98 -16.54 0.41 6.50
C ASP A 98 -16.20 0.14 5.01
N ASN A 99 -15.14 0.76 4.50
CA ASN A 99 -14.78 0.66 3.10
C ASN A 99 -13.44 -0.03 2.89
N ILE A 100 -13.31 -0.66 1.73
CA ILE A 100 -12.03 -1.05 1.14
C ILE A 100 -11.76 -0.19 -0.09
N TYR A 101 -10.53 0.28 -0.20
CA TYR A 101 -10.03 1.16 -1.25
C TYR A 101 -8.98 0.43 -2.05
N LEU A 102 -9.21 0.33 -3.36
CA LEU A 102 -8.38 -0.46 -4.26
C LEU A 102 -7.88 0.42 -5.40
N LEU A 103 -6.57 0.45 -5.61
CA LEU A 103 -5.95 1.25 -6.65
C LEU A 103 -5.31 0.37 -7.70
N SER A 104 -5.61 0.69 -8.96
CA SER A 104 -5.00 0.11 -10.13
C SER A 104 -4.08 1.14 -10.79
N LYS A 105 -2.90 0.69 -11.18
CA LYS A 105 -1.86 1.54 -11.73
C LYS A 105 -2.24 2.06 -13.13
N GLN A 106 -2.71 1.16 -13.98
CA GLN A 106 -3.12 1.55 -15.31
C GLN A 106 -4.60 1.89 -15.38
N GLY A 107 -4.93 2.89 -16.21
CA GLY A 107 -6.27 3.41 -16.31
C GLY A 107 -6.68 4.31 -15.15
N ASN A 108 -5.74 4.68 -14.27
CA ASN A 108 -5.96 5.61 -13.16
C ASN A 108 -7.17 5.24 -12.30
N ARG A 109 -7.42 3.94 -12.13
CA ARG A 109 -8.68 3.44 -11.55
C ARG A 109 -8.57 3.31 -10.04
N PHE A 110 -9.51 3.90 -9.36
CA PHE A 110 -9.69 3.81 -7.92
C PHE A 110 -11.09 3.31 -7.61
N VAL A 111 -11.18 2.20 -6.91
CA VAL A 111 -12.42 1.53 -6.56
C VAL A 111 -12.64 1.63 -5.06
N VAL A 112 -13.84 2.05 -4.67
CA VAL A 112 -14.33 2.01 -3.29
C VAL A 112 -15.42 0.96 -3.20
N ALA A 113 -15.26 0.03 -2.28
CA ALA A 113 -16.25 -1.02 -2.03
C ALA A 113 -16.49 -1.17 -0.52
N ASP A 114 -17.58 -1.79 -0.16
CA ASP A 114 -17.87 -2.17 1.22
C ASP A 114 -16.87 -3.22 1.70
N ALA A 115 -16.24 -3.01 2.85
CA ALA A 115 -15.16 -3.87 3.34
C ALA A 115 -15.63 -5.29 3.70
N ASN A 116 -16.91 -5.50 4.02
CA ASN A 116 -17.43 -6.79 4.42
C ASN A 116 -18.00 -7.60 3.25
N THR A 117 -18.65 -6.91 2.31
CA THR A 117 -19.41 -7.54 1.22
C THR A 117 -18.71 -7.43 -0.13
N LEU A 118 -17.70 -6.56 -0.25
CA LEU A 118 -17.04 -6.16 -1.49
C LEU A 118 -17.97 -5.53 -2.53
N LYS A 119 -19.20 -5.20 -2.16
CA LYS A 119 -20.11 -4.47 -3.05
C LYS A 119 -19.52 -3.10 -3.38
N LYS A 120 -19.43 -2.83 -4.67
CA LYS A 120 -18.95 -1.55 -5.17
C LYS A 120 -19.84 -0.39 -4.67
N LYS A 121 -19.18 0.64 -4.15
CA LYS A 121 -19.80 1.92 -3.78
C LYS A 121 -19.49 3.00 -4.80
N ALA A 122 -18.24 3.09 -5.24
CA ALA A 122 -17.80 4.07 -6.23
C ALA A 122 -16.62 3.58 -7.07
N VAL A 123 -16.49 4.16 -8.26
CA VAL A 123 -15.34 3.96 -9.15
C VAL A 123 -14.93 5.31 -9.73
N PHE A 124 -13.66 5.64 -9.62
CA PHE A 124 -13.04 6.81 -10.22
C PHE A 124 -12.05 6.35 -11.28
N THR A 125 -12.15 6.91 -12.48
CA THR A 125 -11.33 6.51 -13.63
C THR A 125 -10.27 7.54 -13.99
N ASP A 126 -10.24 8.66 -13.29
CA ASP A 126 -9.21 9.69 -13.44
C ASP A 126 -8.79 10.25 -12.08
N ILE A 127 -7.78 9.64 -11.50
CA ILE A 127 -7.15 10.12 -10.27
C ILE A 127 -5.93 11.01 -10.52
N GLY A 128 -5.59 11.28 -11.78
CA GLY A 128 -4.49 12.17 -12.18
C GLY A 128 -3.20 11.46 -12.61
N GLY A 129 -3.15 10.15 -12.53
CA GLY A 129 -2.00 9.31 -12.88
C GLY A 129 -2.08 7.92 -12.28
N ASP A 130 -1.04 7.12 -12.47
CA ASP A 130 -0.98 5.75 -11.93
C ASP A 130 -1.15 5.75 -10.41
N GLY A 131 -2.18 5.08 -9.92
CA GLY A 131 -2.45 4.96 -8.49
C GLY A 131 -1.35 4.19 -7.75
N ARG A 132 -0.99 4.67 -6.55
CA ARG A 132 0.07 4.07 -5.74
C ARG A 132 -0.40 3.67 -4.35
N SER A 133 -1.13 4.56 -3.69
CA SER A 133 -1.53 4.37 -2.30
C SER A 133 -2.76 5.20 -1.96
N PHE A 134 -3.44 4.81 -0.88
CA PHE A 134 -4.49 5.58 -0.25
C PHE A 134 -4.29 5.56 1.26
N VAL A 135 -4.62 6.66 1.91
CA VAL A 135 -4.70 6.75 3.37
C VAL A 135 -5.94 7.56 3.75
N GLY A 136 -6.76 7.02 4.63
CA GLY A 136 -7.79 7.77 5.31
C GLY A 136 -7.19 8.55 6.48
N VAL A 137 -7.70 9.74 6.76
CA VAL A 137 -7.27 10.59 7.87
C VAL A 137 -8.37 10.67 8.94
N ASP A 138 -9.59 10.85 8.49
CA ASP A 138 -10.78 10.86 9.33
C ASP A 138 -11.98 10.27 8.56
N ASP A 139 -13.19 10.47 9.03
CA ASP A 139 -14.43 9.97 8.42
C ASP A 139 -14.83 10.69 7.12
N LYS A 140 -14.15 11.78 6.76
CA LYS A 140 -14.44 12.61 5.57
C LYS A 140 -13.25 12.76 4.64
N LEU A 141 -12.04 12.64 5.15
CA LEU A 141 -10.82 13.02 4.45
C LEU A 141 -9.89 11.82 4.25
N GLY A 142 -9.42 11.68 3.03
CA GLY A 142 -8.31 10.80 2.67
C GLY A 142 -7.39 11.44 1.65
N TYR A 143 -6.29 10.76 1.36
CA TYR A 143 -5.34 11.15 0.33
C TYR A 143 -5.00 9.99 -0.57
N ILE A 144 -4.98 10.24 -1.87
CA ILE A 144 -4.53 9.31 -2.90
C ILE A 144 -3.15 9.74 -3.35
N GLY A 145 -2.17 8.84 -3.22
CA GLY A 145 -0.87 8.96 -3.85
C GLY A 145 -0.91 8.38 -5.27
N TYR A 146 -0.38 9.09 -6.25
CA TYR A 146 -0.27 8.64 -7.63
C TYR A 146 1.10 9.03 -8.23
N SER A 147 1.39 8.61 -9.45
CA SER A 147 2.73 8.68 -10.04
C SER A 147 3.41 10.06 -10.01
N SER A 148 2.62 11.14 -10.03
CA SER A 148 3.13 12.52 -10.11
C SER A 148 2.68 13.42 -8.96
N GLY A 149 2.03 12.89 -7.91
CA GLY A 149 1.60 13.71 -6.79
C GLY A 149 0.67 13.04 -5.79
N ILE A 150 0.04 13.88 -4.99
CA ILE A 150 -0.95 13.50 -3.98
C ILE A 150 -2.22 14.31 -4.23
N ARG A 151 -3.35 13.67 -4.14
CA ARG A 151 -4.67 14.30 -4.26
C ARG A 151 -5.48 14.06 -2.98
N GLN A 152 -6.13 15.10 -2.51
CA GLN A 152 -7.15 14.98 -1.47
C GLN A 152 -8.38 14.26 -2.03
N PHE A 153 -8.97 13.41 -1.21
CA PHE A 153 -10.13 12.61 -1.53
C PHE A 153 -11.20 12.80 -0.45
N ASP A 154 -12.42 13.10 -0.88
CA ASP A 154 -13.59 13.15 -0.02
C ASP A 154 -14.15 11.74 0.14
N ILE A 155 -14.26 11.27 1.38
CA ILE A 155 -14.69 9.90 1.72
C ILE A 155 -16.23 9.83 1.87
N THR A 156 -16.92 10.96 2.02
CA THR A 156 -18.39 11.03 2.23
C THR A 156 -19.23 10.71 1.00
#